data_f2f9386cf7a2cd270922cf53f18520bf
#
_entry.id   f2f9386cf7a2cd270922cf53f18520bf
#
_cell.length_a   1.000
_cell.length_b   1.000
_cell.length_c   1.000
_cell.angle_alpha   90.00
_cell.angle_beta   90.00
_cell.angle_gamma   90.00
#
_symmetry.space_group_name_H-M   'P 1'
#
loop_
_entity.id
_entity.type
_entity.pdbx_description
1 polymer ?
#
loop_
_entity_poly.entity_id
_entity_poly.type
_entity_poly.pdbx_seq_one_letter_code
_entity_poly.pdbx_strand_id
1 'polypeptide(L)'
;MVFSTRDLGRSPGSMENLNEQVPAPADVGNALIGIRGGSELDLDLRLEAVHEGILVSGTATAQIAGECGRCLDPIEYDYEADIQELFYYEESEEFEDDDDVDQYWVVGDLIDIDPVVRSAVVTALPFQPVCKEDCLGLCNECGINLNDEPEHGHEVLDPRWAALAQLSDNVTEDSDKN
;
A
#
# COMPACT_ATOMS: atom_id res chain seq x y z
N MET A 1 -8.52 0.66 16.61
CA MET A 1 -9.97 0.97 16.44
C MET A 1 -10.77 -0.08 17.16
N VAL A 2 -11.26 0.28 18.36
CA VAL A 2 -11.86 -0.70 19.28
C VAL A 2 -13.39 -0.56 19.28
N PHE A 3 -14.09 -1.68 19.06
CA PHE A 3 -15.54 -1.74 19.01
C PHE A 3 -16.09 -2.69 20.08
N SER A 4 -17.28 -2.35 20.62
CA SER A 4 -17.95 -3.18 21.64
C SER A 4 -18.81 -4.25 20.94
N THR A 5 -18.70 -5.49 21.39
CA THR A 5 -19.49 -6.62 20.92
C THR A 5 -20.54 -7.06 21.96
N ARG A 6 -20.79 -6.20 22.96
CA ARG A 6 -21.69 -6.54 24.07
C ARG A 6 -23.13 -6.78 23.61
N ASP A 7 -23.60 -5.97 22.66
CA ASP A 7 -24.97 -6.07 22.15
C ASP A 7 -25.18 -7.30 21.25
N LEU A 8 -24.11 -7.72 20.55
CA LEU A 8 -24.08 -8.96 19.78
C LEU A 8 -24.26 -10.19 20.70
N GLY A 9 -23.64 -10.17 21.88
CA GLY A 9 -23.61 -11.30 22.80
C GLY A 9 -22.79 -12.47 22.26
N ARG A 10 -22.85 -13.63 22.98
CA ARG A 10 -22.08 -14.83 22.65
C ARG A 10 -22.96 -16.00 22.14
N SER A 11 -24.19 -15.73 21.74
CA SER A 11 -25.09 -16.79 21.22
C SER A 11 -24.73 -17.07 19.76
N PRO A 12 -24.28 -18.30 19.41
CA PRO A 12 -23.95 -18.62 18.03
C PRO A 12 -25.11 -18.33 17.07
N GLY A 13 -24.78 -17.61 15.97
CA GLY A 13 -25.74 -17.14 14.98
C GLY A 13 -26.34 -15.76 15.26
N SER A 14 -25.99 -15.11 16.38
CA SER A 14 -26.28 -13.68 16.55
C SER A 14 -25.45 -12.85 15.59
N MET A 15 -26.05 -11.81 15.02
CA MET A 15 -25.42 -10.94 14.01
C MET A 15 -25.67 -9.48 14.32
N GLU A 16 -24.67 -8.65 14.05
CA GLU A 16 -24.74 -7.20 14.16
C GLU A 16 -24.02 -6.56 12.96
N ASN A 17 -24.54 -5.47 12.42
CA ASN A 17 -23.87 -4.70 11.39
C ASN A 17 -23.24 -3.46 12.01
N LEU A 18 -21.98 -3.23 11.68
CA LEU A 18 -21.18 -2.07 12.09
C LEU A 18 -20.92 -1.23 10.84
N ASN A 19 -21.62 -0.10 10.74
CA ASN A 19 -21.41 0.88 9.66
C ASN A 19 -20.91 2.16 10.31
N GLU A 20 -19.60 2.37 10.28
CA GLU A 20 -18.96 3.47 10.99
C GLU A 20 -17.93 4.17 10.11
N GLN A 21 -17.86 5.48 10.26
CA GLN A 21 -16.83 6.31 9.67
C GLN A 21 -15.86 6.74 10.76
N VAL A 22 -14.63 6.32 10.65
CA VAL A 22 -13.60 6.52 11.67
C VAL A 22 -12.35 7.15 11.09
N PRO A 23 -11.53 7.82 11.91
CA PRO A 23 -10.22 8.26 11.44
C PRO A 23 -9.30 7.06 11.22
N ALA A 24 -8.64 7.02 10.07
CA ALA A 24 -7.67 5.98 9.74
C ALA A 24 -6.51 5.99 10.74
N PRO A 25 -5.99 4.81 11.10
CA PRO A 25 -4.80 4.71 11.95
C PRO A 25 -3.58 5.35 11.28
N ALA A 26 -2.60 5.71 12.08
CA ALA A 26 -1.31 6.16 11.56
C ALA A 26 -0.56 5.00 10.89
N ASP A 27 0.25 5.32 9.88
CA ASP A 27 1.23 4.41 9.27
C ASP A 27 0.62 3.14 8.64
N VAL A 28 -0.54 3.25 7.98
CA VAL A 28 -1.12 2.17 7.17
C VAL A 28 -0.61 2.27 5.74
N GLY A 29 0.47 1.55 5.44
CA GLY A 29 1.07 1.56 4.10
C GLY A 29 2.56 1.20 4.12
N ASN A 30 3.22 1.51 3.02
CA ASN A 30 4.67 1.42 2.88
C ASN A 30 5.29 2.82 2.70
N ALA A 31 6.60 2.89 2.43
CA ALA A 31 7.33 4.16 2.31
C ALA A 31 6.85 5.06 1.15
N LEU A 32 6.16 4.50 0.15
CA LEU A 32 5.76 5.21 -1.07
C LEU A 32 4.26 5.47 -1.14
N ILE A 33 3.43 4.61 -0.53
CA ILE A 33 1.97 4.64 -0.71
C ILE A 33 1.24 4.05 0.49
N GLY A 34 0.11 4.62 0.84
CA GLY A 34 -0.71 4.17 1.96
C GLY A 34 -1.90 5.07 2.25
N ILE A 35 -2.57 4.81 3.36
CA ILE A 35 -3.63 5.66 3.88
C ILE A 35 -3.01 6.77 4.73
N ARG A 36 -3.43 8.01 4.51
CA ARG A 36 -2.99 9.13 5.37
C ARG A 36 -3.60 8.98 6.75
N GLY A 37 -2.76 8.95 7.78
CA GLY A 37 -3.22 8.88 9.18
C GLY A 37 -4.22 9.99 9.50
N GLY A 38 -5.35 9.62 10.10
CA GLY A 38 -6.45 10.53 10.42
C GLY A 38 -7.36 10.91 9.25
N SER A 39 -7.12 10.41 8.02
CA SER A 39 -8.09 10.52 6.93
C SER A 39 -9.32 9.67 7.23
N GLU A 40 -10.37 9.87 6.46
CA GLU A 40 -11.62 9.15 6.59
C GLU A 40 -11.47 7.69 6.16
N LEU A 41 -11.97 6.78 6.98
CA LEU A 41 -12.04 5.35 6.75
C LEU A 41 -13.48 4.90 7.00
N ASP A 42 -14.13 4.41 5.96
CA ASP A 42 -15.48 3.88 6.04
C ASP A 42 -15.44 2.37 6.27
N LEU A 43 -16.08 1.92 7.34
CA LEU A 43 -16.20 0.50 7.69
C LEU A 43 -17.64 0.04 7.46
N ASP A 44 -17.82 -0.98 6.63
CA ASP A 44 -19.09 -1.71 6.46
C ASP A 44 -18.85 -3.17 6.82
N LEU A 45 -19.05 -3.48 8.10
CA LEU A 45 -18.70 -4.77 8.69
C LEU A 45 -19.93 -5.47 9.25
N ARG A 46 -19.94 -6.78 9.13
CA ARG A 46 -20.87 -7.69 9.78
C ARG A 46 -20.10 -8.52 10.81
N LEU A 47 -20.58 -8.47 12.02
CA LEU A 47 -20.12 -9.28 13.14
C LEU A 47 -21.07 -10.45 13.35
N GLU A 48 -20.56 -11.66 13.42
CA GLU A 48 -21.33 -12.88 13.66
C GLU A 48 -20.72 -13.68 14.81
N ALA A 49 -21.50 -13.91 15.86
CA ALA A 49 -21.07 -14.77 16.96
C ALA A 49 -21.05 -16.23 16.49
N VAL A 50 -19.90 -16.88 16.61
CA VAL A 50 -19.70 -18.32 16.35
C VAL A 50 -19.26 -19.02 17.64
N HIS A 51 -19.04 -20.34 17.61
CA HIS A 51 -18.68 -21.10 18.82
C HIS A 51 -17.34 -20.70 19.39
N GLU A 52 -16.36 -20.41 18.50
CA GLU A 52 -14.97 -20.12 18.89
C GLU A 52 -14.71 -18.63 19.10
N GLY A 53 -15.62 -17.74 18.63
CA GLY A 53 -15.34 -16.31 18.65
C GLY A 53 -16.38 -15.46 17.93
N ILE A 54 -15.91 -14.37 17.34
CA ILE A 54 -16.70 -13.46 16.51
C ILE A 54 -16.05 -13.39 15.12
N LEU A 55 -16.78 -13.84 14.11
CA LEU A 55 -16.40 -13.67 12.72
C LEU A 55 -16.77 -12.24 12.29
N VAL A 56 -15.76 -11.50 11.86
CA VAL A 56 -15.90 -10.15 11.26
C VAL A 56 -15.73 -10.28 9.76
N SER A 57 -16.73 -9.84 9.00
CA SER A 57 -16.69 -9.86 7.53
C SER A 57 -17.26 -8.58 6.95
N GLY A 58 -16.73 -8.12 5.82
CA GLY A 58 -17.19 -6.89 5.17
C GLY A 58 -16.08 -6.15 4.48
N THR A 59 -16.17 -4.82 4.41
CA THR A 59 -15.22 -3.99 3.70
C THR A 59 -14.76 -2.79 4.51
N ALA A 60 -13.53 -2.34 4.21
CA ALA A 60 -12.98 -1.06 4.67
C ALA A 60 -12.59 -0.23 3.45
N THR A 61 -13.21 0.94 3.30
CA THR A 61 -12.96 1.85 2.17
C THR A 61 -12.18 3.08 2.64
N ALA A 62 -11.07 3.37 1.96
CA ALA A 62 -10.23 4.53 2.26
C ALA A 62 -9.57 5.09 1.00
N GLN A 63 -9.16 6.36 1.08
CA GLN A 63 -8.32 6.97 0.06
C GLN A 63 -6.87 6.59 0.27
N ILE A 64 -6.30 5.95 -0.75
CA ILE A 64 -4.87 5.67 -0.84
C ILE A 64 -4.18 6.88 -1.46
N ALA A 65 -3.06 7.29 -0.87
CA ALA A 65 -2.24 8.38 -1.36
C ALA A 65 -0.76 8.01 -1.32
N GLY A 66 0.00 8.49 -2.30
CA GLY A 66 1.43 8.20 -2.40
C GLY A 66 2.09 8.87 -3.56
N GLU A 67 3.25 8.36 -3.94
CA GLU A 67 4.05 8.86 -5.05
C GLU A 67 4.43 7.73 -6.00
N CYS A 68 4.49 8.05 -7.28
CA CYS A 68 4.97 7.13 -8.31
C CYS A 68 6.45 6.77 -8.07
N GLY A 69 6.77 5.50 -7.97
CA GLY A 69 8.16 5.04 -7.78
C GLY A 69 9.09 5.30 -8.98
N ARG A 70 8.57 5.86 -10.10
CA ARG A 70 9.36 6.19 -11.29
C ARG A 70 9.51 7.69 -11.52
N CYS A 71 8.41 8.46 -11.44
CA CYS A 71 8.41 9.88 -11.77
C CYS A 71 8.14 10.80 -10.57
N LEU A 72 7.84 10.23 -9.40
CA LEU A 72 7.49 10.92 -8.15
C LEU A 72 6.20 11.75 -8.22
N ASP A 73 5.42 11.63 -9.31
CA ASP A 73 4.12 12.26 -9.39
C ASP A 73 3.18 11.67 -8.33
N PRO A 74 2.26 12.48 -7.78
CA PRO A 74 1.32 12.00 -6.79
C PRO A 74 0.36 10.95 -7.37
N ILE A 75 0.02 9.96 -6.55
CA ILE A 75 -0.97 8.93 -6.83
C ILE A 75 -2.04 9.03 -5.76
N GLU A 76 -3.30 9.12 -6.17
CA GLU A 76 -4.46 9.08 -5.27
C GLU A 76 -5.58 8.25 -5.92
N TYR A 77 -6.15 7.31 -5.14
CA TYR A 77 -7.32 6.54 -5.57
C TYR A 77 -8.06 5.99 -4.35
N ASP A 78 -9.37 5.76 -4.52
CA ASP A 78 -10.17 5.08 -3.51
C ASP A 78 -9.94 3.57 -3.59
N TYR A 79 -9.79 2.93 -2.45
CA TYR A 79 -9.56 1.49 -2.34
C TYR A 79 -10.51 0.89 -1.32
N GLU A 80 -11.11 -0.22 -1.68
CA GLU A 80 -11.95 -1.05 -0.84
C GLU A 80 -11.22 -2.35 -0.53
N ALA A 81 -10.92 -2.56 0.75
CA ALA A 81 -10.28 -3.76 1.25
C ALA A 81 -11.34 -4.73 1.81
N ASP A 82 -11.32 -5.97 1.35
CA ASP A 82 -12.14 -7.03 1.93
C ASP A 82 -11.58 -7.46 3.28
N ILE A 83 -12.46 -7.63 4.26
CA ILE A 83 -12.16 -8.09 5.60
C ILE A 83 -12.93 -9.38 5.87
N GLN A 84 -12.21 -10.42 6.30
CA GLN A 84 -12.80 -11.65 6.81
C GLN A 84 -11.85 -12.27 7.83
N GLU A 85 -12.11 -12.01 9.13
CA GLU A 85 -11.24 -12.44 10.21
C GLU A 85 -12.05 -12.96 11.40
N LEU A 86 -11.48 -13.95 12.11
CA LEU A 86 -12.05 -14.51 13.31
C LEU A 86 -11.34 -13.99 14.56
N PHE A 87 -12.11 -13.36 15.44
CA PHE A 87 -11.67 -12.93 16.77
C PHE A 87 -12.05 -14.00 17.79
N TYR A 88 -11.07 -14.70 18.33
CA TYR A 88 -11.28 -15.81 19.26
C TYR A 88 -11.68 -15.32 20.66
N TYR A 89 -12.51 -16.10 21.36
CA TYR A 89 -12.71 -15.88 22.79
C TYR A 89 -11.50 -16.40 23.57
N GLU A 90 -11.08 -15.69 24.63
CA GLU A 90 -9.92 -16.02 25.44
C GLU A 90 -9.96 -17.43 26.08
N GLU A 91 -11.13 -18.06 26.13
CA GLU A 91 -11.37 -19.36 26.74
C GLU A 91 -11.10 -20.56 25.81
N SER A 92 -10.78 -20.32 24.54
CA SER A 92 -10.45 -21.40 23.58
C SER A 92 -8.97 -21.82 23.73
N GLU A 93 -8.72 -22.72 24.70
CA GLU A 93 -7.37 -23.25 25.01
C GLU A 93 -6.78 -24.18 23.93
N GLU A 94 -7.38 -24.29 22.74
CA GLU A 94 -6.98 -25.28 21.73
C GLU A 94 -5.88 -24.83 20.77
N PHE A 95 -5.41 -23.61 20.91
CA PHE A 95 -4.36 -23.07 20.00
C PHE A 95 -3.06 -22.79 20.76
N GLU A 96 -2.43 -23.86 21.27
CA GLU A 96 -1.04 -23.80 21.67
C GLU A 96 -0.15 -23.82 20.41
N ASP A 97 0.67 -22.77 20.24
CA ASP A 97 1.90 -22.74 19.46
C ASP A 97 1.82 -22.97 17.93
N ASP A 98 1.01 -22.18 17.21
CA ASP A 98 1.36 -21.86 15.82
C ASP A 98 1.85 -20.39 15.77
N ASP A 99 3.13 -20.19 16.06
CA ASP A 99 3.80 -18.88 16.18
C ASP A 99 3.78 -18.05 14.88
N ASP A 100 3.23 -18.59 13.79
CA ASP A 100 3.26 -17.99 12.45
C ASP A 100 1.91 -17.37 11.99
N VAL A 101 0.85 -17.45 12.79
CA VAL A 101 -0.47 -16.89 12.42
C VAL A 101 -0.88 -15.78 13.36
N ASP A 102 -1.11 -14.57 12.82
CA ASP A 102 -1.68 -13.47 13.58
C ASP A 102 -3.08 -13.84 14.07
N GLN A 103 -3.23 -14.07 15.37
CA GLN A 103 -4.52 -14.37 16.00
C GLN A 103 -5.10 -13.12 16.63
N TYR A 104 -6.39 -12.91 16.43
CA TYR A 104 -7.13 -11.79 17.01
C TYR A 104 -8.04 -12.27 18.14
N TRP A 105 -8.16 -11.48 19.19
CA TRP A 105 -8.87 -11.86 20.41
C TRP A 105 -9.99 -10.91 20.78
N VAL A 106 -11.06 -11.44 21.35
CA VAL A 106 -12.12 -10.68 22.00
C VAL A 106 -11.72 -10.45 23.45
N VAL A 107 -11.37 -9.23 23.82
CA VAL A 107 -10.93 -8.88 25.17
C VAL A 107 -11.99 -8.07 25.89
N GLY A 108 -12.64 -8.64 26.88
CA GLY A 108 -13.65 -7.94 27.69
C GLY A 108 -14.82 -7.41 26.87
N ASP A 109 -15.37 -8.20 25.95
CA ASP A 109 -16.40 -7.81 24.97
C ASP A 109 -16.00 -6.68 24.01
N LEU A 110 -14.70 -6.53 23.74
CA LEU A 110 -14.15 -5.59 22.78
C LEU A 110 -13.32 -6.32 21.72
N ILE A 111 -13.36 -5.81 20.48
CA ILE A 111 -12.50 -6.22 19.38
C ILE A 111 -11.73 -5.02 18.85
N ASP A 112 -10.46 -5.22 18.50
CA ASP A 112 -9.64 -4.19 17.86
C ASP A 112 -9.47 -4.51 16.38
N ILE A 113 -10.11 -3.72 15.52
CA ILE A 113 -10.10 -3.87 14.05
C ILE A 113 -8.84 -3.27 13.41
N ASP A 114 -8.08 -2.42 14.12
CA ASP A 114 -6.89 -1.75 13.57
C ASP A 114 -5.90 -2.73 12.91
N PRO A 115 -5.45 -3.83 13.56
CA PRO A 115 -4.51 -4.76 12.95
C PRO A 115 -5.07 -5.42 11.69
N VAL A 116 -6.37 -5.74 11.68
CA VAL A 116 -7.05 -6.38 10.55
C VAL A 116 -7.10 -5.46 9.33
N VAL A 117 -7.52 -4.20 9.51
CA VAL A 117 -7.53 -3.19 8.44
C VAL A 117 -6.12 -2.96 7.91
N ARG A 118 -5.15 -2.86 8.82
CA ARG A 118 -3.74 -2.68 8.45
C ARG A 118 -3.24 -3.84 7.58
N SER A 119 -3.49 -5.06 7.98
CA SER A 119 -3.12 -6.27 7.23
C SER A 119 -3.79 -6.30 5.86
N ALA A 120 -5.10 -6.09 5.79
CA ALA A 120 -5.88 -6.10 4.55
C ALA A 120 -5.40 -5.04 3.54
N VAL A 121 -5.12 -3.82 4.01
CA VAL A 121 -4.65 -2.73 3.14
C VAL A 121 -3.21 -2.95 2.71
N VAL A 122 -2.28 -3.21 3.65
CA VAL A 122 -0.84 -3.29 3.34
C VAL A 122 -0.54 -4.43 2.37
N THR A 123 -1.22 -5.59 2.50
CA THR A 123 -1.02 -6.73 1.60
C THR A 123 -1.54 -6.46 0.17
N ALA A 124 -2.52 -5.58 0.02
CA ALA A 124 -3.09 -5.23 -1.27
C ALA A 124 -2.33 -4.09 -1.99
N LEU A 125 -1.54 -3.29 -1.26
CA LEU A 125 -0.79 -2.19 -1.86
C LEU A 125 0.32 -2.70 -2.79
N PRO A 126 0.51 -2.06 -3.97
CA PRO A 126 1.60 -2.42 -4.86
C PRO A 126 2.95 -2.11 -4.19
N PHE A 127 3.88 -3.07 -4.28
CA PHE A 127 5.24 -2.87 -3.78
C PHE A 127 5.96 -1.69 -4.47
N GLN A 128 5.68 -1.51 -5.76
CA GLN A 128 6.19 -0.39 -6.55
C GLN A 128 5.02 0.32 -7.25
N PRO A 129 4.45 1.37 -6.62
CA PRO A 129 3.36 2.12 -7.21
C PRO A 129 3.82 2.88 -8.45
N VAL A 130 3.01 2.91 -9.49
CA VAL A 130 3.25 3.66 -10.73
C VAL A 130 2.02 4.45 -11.11
N CYS A 131 2.20 5.68 -11.57
CA CYS A 131 1.08 6.54 -12.00
C CYS A 131 0.37 6.00 -13.26
N LYS A 132 1.11 5.28 -14.11
CA LYS A 132 0.62 4.56 -15.30
C LYS A 132 1.61 3.46 -15.68
N GLU A 133 1.15 2.42 -16.38
CA GLU A 133 1.96 1.26 -16.75
C GLU A 133 3.19 1.64 -17.59
N ASP A 134 3.02 2.59 -18.52
CA ASP A 134 4.04 3.10 -19.44
C ASP A 134 4.80 4.32 -18.91
N CYS A 135 4.78 4.56 -17.58
CA CYS A 135 5.50 5.68 -16.98
C CYS A 135 7.00 5.63 -17.34
N LEU A 136 7.50 6.68 -17.99
CA LEU A 136 8.88 6.80 -18.42
C LEU A 136 9.84 7.17 -17.28
N GLY A 137 9.30 7.67 -16.17
CA GLY A 137 10.08 8.04 -14.98
C GLY A 137 10.79 9.39 -15.12
N LEU A 138 11.83 9.56 -14.30
CA LEU A 138 12.71 10.72 -14.33
C LEU A 138 13.99 10.41 -15.11
N CYS A 139 14.54 11.41 -15.76
CA CYS A 139 15.87 11.33 -16.35
C CYS A 139 16.93 11.12 -15.24
N ASN A 140 17.78 10.11 -15.39
CA ASN A 140 18.80 9.74 -14.40
C ASN A 140 19.90 10.80 -14.22
N GLU A 141 20.06 11.73 -15.18
CA GLU A 141 21.11 12.74 -15.13
C GLU A 141 20.63 14.09 -14.59
N CYS A 142 19.42 14.52 -14.99
CA CYS A 142 18.94 15.86 -14.64
C CYS A 142 17.62 15.87 -13.87
N GLY A 143 16.94 14.72 -13.72
CA GLY A 143 15.69 14.62 -12.97
C GLY A 143 14.45 15.15 -13.69
N ILE A 144 14.55 15.50 -14.98
CA ILE A 144 13.38 15.90 -15.77
C ILE A 144 12.40 14.73 -15.87
N ASN A 145 11.09 15.01 -15.76
CA ASN A 145 10.03 14.03 -15.94
C ASN A 145 9.92 13.67 -17.43
N LEU A 146 10.29 12.43 -17.77
CA LEU A 146 10.28 11.95 -19.15
C LEU A 146 8.87 11.70 -19.71
N ASN A 147 7.83 11.73 -18.85
CA ASN A 147 6.46 11.71 -19.33
C ASN A 147 6.07 13.04 -19.98
N ASP A 148 6.65 14.16 -19.53
CA ASP A 148 6.42 15.50 -20.07
C ASP A 148 7.34 15.81 -21.26
N GLU A 149 8.57 15.27 -21.22
CA GLU A 149 9.57 15.45 -22.26
C GLU A 149 10.13 14.11 -22.75
N PRO A 150 9.35 13.31 -23.51
CA PRO A 150 9.75 11.95 -23.91
C PRO A 150 10.94 11.90 -24.87
N GLU A 151 11.24 12.99 -25.58
CA GLU A 151 12.39 13.11 -26.49
C GLU A 151 13.64 13.67 -25.78
N HIS A 152 13.56 13.92 -24.45
CA HIS A 152 14.66 14.42 -23.67
C HIS A 152 15.82 13.43 -23.65
N GLY A 153 17.02 13.91 -23.90
CA GLY A 153 18.24 13.11 -23.89
C GLY A 153 19.47 13.94 -23.58
N HIS A 154 20.50 13.29 -23.12
CA HIS A 154 21.81 13.87 -22.89
C HIS A 154 22.84 13.20 -23.82
N GLU A 155 23.75 13.99 -24.37
CA GLU A 155 24.94 13.45 -25.02
C GLU A 155 25.93 12.96 -23.95
N VAL A 156 25.81 11.68 -23.59
CA VAL A 156 26.72 11.05 -22.62
C VAL A 156 28.01 10.66 -23.34
N LEU A 157 29.00 11.51 -23.31
CA LEU A 157 30.36 11.11 -23.66
C LEU A 157 30.96 10.31 -22.48
N ASP A 158 31.02 8.97 -22.63
CA ASP A 158 31.73 8.14 -21.64
C ASP A 158 33.16 8.64 -21.50
N PRO A 159 33.61 9.07 -20.29
CA PRO A 159 34.97 9.62 -20.07
C PRO A 159 36.09 8.71 -20.56
N ARG A 160 35.82 7.37 -20.60
CA ARG A 160 36.79 6.38 -21.11
C ARG A 160 37.03 6.48 -22.61
N TRP A 161 36.08 7.06 -23.35
CA TRP A 161 36.18 7.28 -24.80
C TRP A 161 36.48 8.72 -25.18
N ALA A 162 36.60 9.64 -24.21
CA ALA A 162 36.91 11.06 -24.46
C ALA A 162 38.20 11.28 -25.27
N ALA A 163 39.18 10.38 -25.13
CA ALA A 163 40.42 10.43 -25.92
C ALA A 163 40.19 10.09 -27.42
N LEU A 164 39.14 9.35 -27.76
CA LEU A 164 38.81 9.00 -29.16
C LEU A 164 38.09 10.15 -29.88
N ALA A 165 37.40 11.04 -29.17
CA ALA A 165 36.77 12.23 -29.73
C ALA A 165 37.81 13.14 -30.38
N GLN A 166 39.01 13.23 -29.80
CA GLN A 166 40.13 14.01 -30.35
C GLN A 166 40.70 13.45 -31.67
N LEU A 167 40.50 12.15 -31.93
CA LEU A 167 40.91 11.51 -33.19
C LEU A 167 39.95 11.81 -34.32
N SER A 168 38.65 12.01 -34.07
CA SER A 168 37.66 12.35 -35.09
C SER A 168 37.92 13.76 -35.67
N ASP A 169 38.32 14.71 -34.84
CA ASP A 169 38.63 16.10 -35.25
C ASP A 169 39.86 16.16 -36.16
N ASN A 170 40.85 15.27 -35.97
CA ASN A 170 42.06 15.21 -36.78
C ASN A 170 41.83 14.57 -38.15
N VAL A 171 40.82 13.72 -38.32
CA VAL A 171 40.55 13.06 -39.63
C VAL A 171 39.82 14.00 -40.59
N THR A 172 39.10 14.98 -40.11
CA THR A 172 38.42 15.97 -40.96
C THR A 172 39.37 17.04 -41.55
N GLU A 173 40.49 17.36 -40.89
CA GLU A 173 41.45 18.34 -41.39
C GLU A 173 42.33 17.81 -42.52
N ASP A 174 42.54 16.49 -42.63
CA ASP A 174 43.39 15.91 -43.71
C ASP A 174 42.59 15.68 -45.03
N SER A 175 41.27 15.77 -45.02
CA SER A 175 40.43 15.57 -46.22
C SER A 175 40.33 16.84 -47.10
N ASP A 176 40.72 18.02 -46.61
CA ASP A 176 40.65 19.27 -47.33
C ASP A 176 41.99 19.67 -48.05
N LYS A 177 42.97 18.81 -48.00
CA LYS A 177 44.31 19.10 -48.58
C LYS A 177 44.72 18.27 -49.78
N ASN A 178 43.78 17.67 -50.52
CA ASN A 178 44.13 16.94 -51.73
C ASN A 178 43.34 17.39 -52.97
#